data_8484cbcf844317b593d20bea4442cfde
#
_entry.id   8484cbcf844317b593d20bea4442cfde
#
_cell.length_a   1.000
_cell.length_b   1.000
_cell.length_c   1.000
_cell.angle_alpha   90.00
_cell.angle_beta   90.00
_cell.angle_gamma   90.00
#
_symmetry.space_group_name_H-M   'P 1'
#
loop_
_entity.id
_entity.type
_entity.pdbx_description
1 polymer ?
#
loop_
_entity_poly.entity_id
_entity_poly.type
_entity_poly.pdbx_seq_one_letter_code
_entity_poly.pdbx_strand_id
1 'polypeptide(L)'
;MSGSKALKLTCSGMLQSWRNTGLGPNYRYTELMPTKSGIAGMIACALGYPRSDSRIEKLKNSFELYIDNKASAPIKPGANTTPDVLFDFQTVSAPDMLTAGGGMLHSPSIIMREYVVGYRYVLY
;
A
#
# COMPACT_ATOMS: atom_id res chain seq x y z
N MET A 1 -10.29 -35.41 2.01
CA MET A 1 -10.37 -33.97 1.72
C MET A 1 -8.98 -33.37 1.83
N SER A 2 -8.50 -32.81 0.76
CA SER A 2 -7.29 -31.97 0.85
C SER A 2 -7.64 -30.70 1.59
N GLY A 3 -7.01 -30.46 2.75
CA GLY A 3 -7.17 -29.21 3.48
C GLY A 3 -6.67 -28.02 2.68
N SER A 4 -7.37 -26.91 2.70
CA SER A 4 -6.87 -25.66 2.15
C SER A 4 -5.65 -25.20 2.95
N LYS A 5 -4.61 -24.75 2.28
CA LYS A 5 -3.44 -24.14 2.91
C LYS A 5 -3.66 -22.64 3.00
N ALA A 6 -3.40 -22.10 4.15
CA ALA A 6 -3.41 -20.65 4.37
C ALA A 6 -2.02 -20.17 4.76
N LEU A 7 -1.65 -19.01 4.24
CA LEU A 7 -0.45 -18.31 4.65
C LEU A 7 -0.86 -17.17 5.58
N LYS A 8 -0.34 -17.18 6.79
CA LYS A 8 -0.54 -16.07 7.71
C LYS A 8 0.52 -15.00 7.48
N LEU A 9 0.08 -13.78 7.27
CA LEU A 9 0.95 -12.61 7.12
C LEU A 9 0.64 -11.59 8.22
N THR A 10 1.67 -10.94 8.70
CA THR A 10 1.53 -9.79 9.60
C THR A 10 2.18 -8.59 8.94
N CYS A 11 1.38 -7.56 8.67
CA CYS A 11 1.85 -6.29 8.13
C CYS A 11 1.82 -5.26 9.23
N SER A 12 2.99 -4.90 9.73
CA SER A 12 3.14 -3.97 10.85
C SER A 12 4.16 -2.89 10.49
N GLY A 13 3.85 -1.65 10.81
CA GLY A 13 4.75 -0.53 10.55
C GLY A 13 4.19 0.79 11.04
N MET A 14 5.07 1.76 11.20
CA MET A 14 4.68 3.11 11.61
C MET A 14 3.88 3.82 10.52
N LEU A 15 4.20 3.56 9.26
CA LEU A 15 3.49 4.09 8.10
C LEU A 15 3.24 2.97 7.10
N GLN A 16 2.02 2.86 6.63
CA GLN A 16 1.63 1.93 5.58
C GLN A 16 0.75 2.65 4.56
N SER A 17 0.87 2.28 3.30
CA SER A 17 0.00 2.78 2.24
C SER A 17 -0.55 1.62 1.43
N TRP A 18 -1.87 1.53 1.41
CA TRP A 18 -2.62 0.54 0.63
C TRP A 18 -3.38 1.29 -0.44
N ARG A 19 -2.72 1.51 -1.56
CA ARG A 19 -3.16 2.45 -2.59
C ARG A 19 -4.61 2.25 -3.02
N ASN A 20 -5.35 3.36 -2.94
CA ASN A 20 -6.62 3.50 -3.63
C ASN A 20 -6.37 4.01 -5.05
N THR A 21 -7.04 3.43 -6.03
CA THR A 21 -6.96 3.86 -7.42
C THR A 21 -7.99 4.96 -7.68
N GLY A 22 -7.59 6.15 -8.10
CA GLY A 22 -8.63 7.03 -8.53
C GLY A 22 -8.31 8.47 -8.89
N LEU A 23 -7.29 9.09 -8.35
CA LEU A 23 -7.15 10.54 -8.51
C LEU A 23 -5.84 11.02 -9.16
N GLY A 24 -5.24 10.18 -10.00
CA GLY A 24 -4.05 10.58 -10.74
C GLY A 24 -2.75 10.48 -9.95
N PRO A 25 -1.62 10.88 -10.56
CA PRO A 25 -0.30 10.64 -9.99
C PRO A 25 0.06 11.53 -8.80
N ASN A 26 -0.59 12.69 -8.67
CA ASN A 26 -0.26 13.68 -7.63
C ASN A 26 -1.00 13.43 -6.31
N TYR A 27 -2.05 12.60 -6.34
CA TYR A 27 -2.88 12.28 -5.18
C TYR A 27 -2.86 10.78 -4.96
N ARG A 28 -2.27 10.36 -3.85
CA ARG A 28 -2.15 8.95 -3.49
C ARG A 28 -2.81 8.72 -2.16
N TYR A 29 -4.06 8.29 -2.21
CA TYR A 29 -4.82 7.92 -1.03
C TYR A 29 -4.57 6.46 -0.65
N THR A 30 -4.70 6.17 0.63
CA THR A 30 -4.63 4.80 1.13
C THR A 30 -6.02 4.28 1.47
N GLU A 31 -6.24 2.99 1.20
CA GLU A 31 -7.31 2.27 1.86
C GLU A 31 -6.93 2.06 3.34
N LEU A 32 -7.92 1.88 4.18
CA LEU A 32 -7.70 1.64 5.62
C LEU A 32 -7.28 0.20 5.93
N MET A 33 -7.32 -0.67 4.95
CA MET A 33 -6.96 -2.08 5.06
C MET A 33 -6.06 -2.50 3.90
N PRO A 34 -5.21 -3.51 4.11
CA PRO A 34 -4.44 -4.11 3.03
C PRO A 34 -5.33 -4.54 1.88
N THR A 35 -4.89 -4.25 0.67
CA THR A 35 -5.59 -4.64 -0.55
C THR A 35 -4.98 -5.90 -1.14
N LYS A 36 -5.80 -6.69 -1.84
CA LYS A 36 -5.33 -7.89 -2.55
C LYS A 36 -4.23 -7.55 -3.54
N SER A 37 -4.36 -6.45 -4.27
CA SER A 37 -3.33 -5.97 -5.20
C SER A 37 -2.03 -5.58 -4.49
N GLY A 38 -2.13 -4.94 -3.32
CA GLY A 38 -0.96 -4.59 -2.52
C GLY A 38 -0.21 -5.82 -2.02
N ILE A 39 -0.93 -6.81 -1.51
CA ILE A 39 -0.33 -8.06 -1.04
C ILE A 39 0.28 -8.84 -2.22
N ALA A 40 -0.41 -8.94 -3.34
CA ALA A 40 0.13 -9.57 -4.55
C ALA A 40 1.42 -8.88 -5.02
N GLY A 41 1.45 -7.55 -4.98
CA GLY A 41 2.65 -6.78 -5.31
C GLY A 41 3.82 -7.04 -4.36
N MET A 42 3.56 -7.16 -3.06
CA MET A 42 4.58 -7.52 -2.06
C MET A 42 5.16 -8.91 -2.31
N ILE A 43 4.31 -9.89 -2.55
CA ILE A 43 4.73 -11.26 -2.84
C ILE A 43 5.52 -11.31 -4.15
N ALA A 44 5.06 -10.64 -5.19
CA ALA A 44 5.75 -10.55 -6.47
C ALA A 44 7.13 -9.91 -6.32
N CYS A 45 7.24 -8.87 -5.51
CA CYS A 45 8.53 -8.24 -5.18
C CYS A 45 9.47 -9.23 -4.49
N ALA A 46 8.97 -9.99 -3.52
CA ALA A 46 9.75 -11.02 -2.84
C ALA A 46 10.21 -12.14 -3.78
N LEU A 47 9.43 -12.44 -4.82
CA LEU A 47 9.79 -13.40 -5.86
C LEU A 47 10.71 -12.81 -6.94
N GLY A 48 11.02 -11.52 -6.88
CA GLY A 48 11.86 -10.85 -7.86
C GLY A 48 11.18 -10.54 -9.19
N TYR A 49 9.86 -10.48 -9.22
CA TYR A 49 9.14 -10.17 -10.46
C TYR A 49 9.23 -8.67 -10.77
N PRO A 50 9.58 -8.29 -12.00
CA PRO A 50 9.54 -6.89 -12.41
C PRO A 50 8.10 -6.36 -12.44
N ARG A 51 7.95 -5.04 -12.31
CA ARG A 51 6.64 -4.38 -12.15
C ARG A 51 5.64 -4.69 -13.28
N SER A 52 6.11 -4.90 -14.49
CA SER A 52 5.29 -5.19 -15.67
C SER A 52 5.08 -6.69 -15.95
N ASP A 53 5.50 -7.56 -15.03
CA ASP A 53 5.44 -9.00 -15.23
C ASP A 53 3.99 -9.51 -15.19
N SER A 54 3.58 -10.25 -16.23
CA SER A 54 2.23 -10.82 -16.34
C SER A 54 1.92 -11.85 -15.24
N ARG A 55 2.94 -12.43 -14.61
CA ARG A 55 2.77 -13.38 -13.50
C ARG A 55 2.16 -12.73 -12.27
N ILE A 56 2.28 -11.41 -12.12
CA ILE A 56 1.68 -10.66 -11.00
C ILE A 56 0.15 -10.77 -11.02
N GLU A 57 -0.45 -10.63 -12.18
CA GLU A 57 -1.91 -10.79 -12.33
C GLU A 57 -2.36 -12.22 -12.06
N LYS A 58 -1.61 -13.21 -12.54
CA LYS A 58 -1.87 -14.62 -12.22
C LYS A 58 -1.76 -14.89 -10.71
N LEU A 59 -0.75 -14.32 -10.07
CA LEU A 59 -0.56 -14.43 -8.63
C LEU A 59 -1.74 -13.83 -7.87
N LYS A 60 -2.16 -12.64 -8.25
CA LYS A 60 -3.32 -11.96 -7.64
C LYS A 60 -4.60 -12.80 -7.73
N ASN A 61 -4.81 -13.49 -8.84
CA ASN A 61 -5.98 -14.33 -9.05
C ASN A 61 -5.87 -15.73 -8.42
N SER A 62 -4.72 -16.09 -7.85
CA SER A 62 -4.46 -17.42 -7.32
C SER A 62 -4.79 -17.59 -5.84
N PHE A 63 -5.12 -16.53 -5.12
CA PHE A 63 -5.42 -16.58 -3.69
C PHE A 63 -6.59 -15.67 -3.32
N GLU A 64 -7.19 -15.96 -2.18
CA GLU A 64 -8.13 -15.06 -1.53
C GLU A 64 -7.46 -14.39 -0.32
N LEU A 65 -7.89 -13.19 0.00
CA LEU A 65 -7.35 -12.42 1.11
C LEU A 65 -8.41 -12.24 2.19
N TYR A 66 -8.06 -12.62 3.41
CA TYR A 66 -8.90 -12.41 4.58
C TYR A 66 -8.13 -11.59 5.62
N ILE A 67 -8.80 -10.62 6.20
CA ILE A 67 -8.23 -9.78 7.26
C ILE A 67 -8.84 -10.19 8.58
N ASP A 68 -7.99 -10.57 9.52
CA ASP A 68 -8.43 -10.89 10.88
C ASP A 68 -8.56 -9.59 11.68
N ASN A 69 -9.78 -9.07 11.73
CA ASN A 69 -10.08 -7.82 12.43
C ASN A 69 -9.88 -7.92 13.96
N LYS A 70 -9.99 -9.12 14.53
CA LYS A 70 -9.78 -9.31 15.97
C LYS A 70 -8.30 -9.29 16.35
N ALA A 71 -7.47 -9.83 15.48
CA ALA A 71 -6.02 -9.88 15.70
C ALA A 71 -5.31 -8.60 15.20
N SER A 72 -5.95 -7.83 14.31
CA SER A 72 -5.43 -6.56 13.80
C SER A 72 -5.68 -5.45 14.83
N ALA A 73 -4.67 -4.64 15.09
CA ALA A 73 -4.75 -3.62 16.15
C ALA A 73 -3.72 -2.50 15.95
N PRO A 74 -3.95 -1.33 16.56
CA PRO A 74 -2.91 -0.32 16.67
C PRO A 74 -1.66 -0.87 17.36
N ILE A 75 -0.49 -0.42 16.91
CA ILE A 75 0.80 -0.80 17.53
C ILE A 75 0.89 -0.23 18.94
N LYS A 76 0.41 1.01 19.14
CA LYS A 76 0.41 1.68 20.44
C LYS A 76 -0.77 1.18 21.27
N PRO A 77 -0.53 0.61 22.47
CA PRO A 77 -1.61 0.19 23.36
C PRO A 77 -2.50 1.37 23.78
N GLY A 78 -3.82 1.12 23.87
CA GLY A 78 -4.79 2.14 24.28
C GLY A 78 -5.18 3.15 23.22
N ALA A 79 -4.65 3.02 22.00
CA ALA A 79 -5.10 3.83 20.86
C ALA A 79 -6.48 3.38 20.37
N ASN A 80 -7.13 4.22 19.56
CA ASN A 80 -8.40 3.88 18.92
C ASN A 80 -8.27 2.59 18.11
N THR A 81 -9.33 1.80 18.08
CA THR A 81 -9.35 0.53 17.34
C THR A 81 -9.35 0.71 15.82
N THR A 82 -9.74 1.90 15.34
CA THR A 82 -9.70 2.25 13.92
C THR A 82 -8.34 2.80 13.55
N PRO A 83 -7.82 2.48 12.34
CA PRO A 83 -6.57 3.06 11.87
C PRO A 83 -6.65 4.58 11.73
N ASP A 84 -5.61 5.27 12.18
CA ASP A 84 -5.42 6.70 11.92
C ASP A 84 -4.75 6.89 10.56
N VAL A 85 -5.04 8.02 9.91
CA VAL A 85 -4.47 8.39 8.62
C VAL A 85 -3.67 9.68 8.75
N LEU A 86 -2.45 9.66 8.28
CA LEU A 86 -1.60 10.83 8.13
C LEU A 86 -1.70 11.37 6.71
N PHE A 87 -1.96 12.67 6.58
CA PHE A 87 -1.86 13.38 5.31
C PHE A 87 -0.47 14.00 5.17
N ASP A 88 0.23 13.63 4.11
CA ASP A 88 1.53 14.19 3.76
C ASP A 88 1.37 15.09 2.53
N PHE A 89 1.56 16.37 2.76
CA PHE A 89 1.51 17.40 1.73
C PHE A 89 2.94 17.79 1.35
N GLN A 90 3.27 17.61 0.07
CA GLN A 90 4.59 17.91 -0.46
C GLN A 90 4.48 18.84 -1.65
N THR A 91 5.43 19.77 -1.77
CA THR A 91 5.63 20.57 -2.95
C THR A 91 6.98 20.23 -3.57
N VAL A 92 6.99 20.09 -4.90
CA VAL A 92 8.21 19.87 -5.66
C VAL A 92 8.47 21.16 -6.44
N SER A 93 9.61 21.79 -6.19
CA SER A 93 9.97 23.07 -6.82
C SER A 93 10.44 22.89 -8.25
N ALA A 94 10.01 23.78 -9.13
CA ALA A 94 10.57 23.97 -10.46
C ALA A 94 11.74 25.00 -10.39
N PRO A 95 12.70 24.99 -11.33
CA PRO A 95 12.82 24.12 -12.52
C PRO A 95 13.76 22.93 -12.33
N ASP A 96 14.19 22.63 -11.12
CA ASP A 96 15.30 21.70 -10.86
C ASP A 96 14.89 20.22 -10.84
N MET A 97 13.63 19.91 -11.12
CA MET A 97 13.11 18.55 -11.04
C MET A 97 12.75 18.01 -12.41
N LEU A 98 13.15 16.76 -12.63
CA LEU A 98 12.77 16.00 -13.82
C LEU A 98 11.37 15.39 -13.65
N THR A 99 10.61 15.39 -14.73
CA THR A 99 9.36 14.63 -14.82
C THR A 99 9.65 13.16 -15.08
N ALA A 100 8.68 12.29 -14.84
CA ALA A 100 8.81 10.86 -15.12
C ALA A 100 9.09 10.56 -16.61
N GLY A 101 8.71 11.46 -17.53
CA GLY A 101 9.00 11.36 -18.95
C GLY A 101 10.36 11.92 -19.37
N GLY A 102 11.19 12.36 -18.42
CA GLY A 102 12.53 12.90 -18.70
C GLY A 102 12.57 14.40 -19.02
N GLY A 103 11.43 15.09 -19.05
CA GLY A 103 11.36 16.54 -19.20
C GLY A 103 11.58 17.27 -17.88
N MET A 104 11.74 18.60 -17.99
CA MET A 104 11.86 19.46 -16.81
C MET A 104 10.50 19.93 -16.32
N LEU A 105 10.36 20.04 -15.00
CA LEU A 105 9.17 20.62 -14.39
C LEU A 105 9.16 22.14 -14.60
N HIS A 106 8.07 22.70 -15.16
CA HIS A 106 7.95 24.12 -15.46
C HIS A 106 7.27 24.94 -14.36
N SER A 107 6.55 24.29 -13.48
CA SER A 107 5.88 24.90 -12.34
C SER A 107 5.96 23.99 -11.12
N PRO A 108 5.86 24.53 -9.89
CA PRO A 108 5.82 23.69 -8.70
C PRO A 108 4.68 22.68 -8.78
N SER A 109 4.94 21.45 -8.37
CA SER A 109 3.96 20.38 -8.31
C SER A 109 3.58 20.12 -6.86
N ILE A 110 2.29 19.93 -6.62
CA ILE A 110 1.74 19.55 -5.32
C ILE A 110 1.50 18.04 -5.32
N ILE A 111 2.03 17.39 -4.31
CA ILE A 111 1.84 15.95 -4.11
C ILE A 111 1.17 15.76 -2.75
N MET A 112 0.07 15.03 -2.74
CA MET A 112 -0.62 14.63 -1.50
C MET A 112 -0.60 13.12 -1.38
N ARG A 113 -0.19 12.64 -0.22
CA ARG A 113 -0.14 11.21 0.10
C ARG A 113 -0.80 10.95 1.44
N GLU A 114 -1.47 9.82 1.55
CA GLU A 114 -2.00 9.33 2.79
C GLU A 114 -1.26 8.07 3.24
N TYR A 115 -1.14 7.93 4.55
CA TYR A 115 -0.55 6.76 5.18
C TYR A 115 -1.41 6.33 6.37
N VAL A 116 -1.58 5.02 6.53
CA VAL A 116 -2.07 4.44 7.77
C VAL A 116 -0.96 4.49 8.80
N VAL A 117 -1.25 5.00 9.98
CA VAL A 117 -0.25 5.25 11.03
C VAL A 117 -0.33 4.17 12.10
N GLY A 118 0.83 3.59 12.42
CA GLY A 118 1.02 2.79 13.62
C GLY A 118 0.06 1.63 13.78
N TYR A 119 -0.18 0.84 12.74
CA TYR A 119 -1.14 -0.25 12.76
C TYR A 119 -0.50 -1.59 12.38
N ARG A 120 -1.06 -2.66 12.92
CA ARG A 120 -0.67 -4.03 12.63
C ARG A 120 -1.87 -4.79 12.09
N TYR A 121 -1.77 -5.28 10.88
CA TYR A 121 -2.77 -6.14 10.24
C TYR A 121 -2.33 -7.59 10.28
N VAL A 122 -3.26 -8.47 10.60
CA VAL A 122 -3.08 -9.92 10.51
C VAL A 122 -3.97 -10.43 9.37
N LEU A 123 -3.36 -11.13 8.44
CA LEU A 123 -3.97 -11.55 7.18
C LEU A 123 -3.79 -13.06 6.97
N TYR A 124 -4.72 -13.65 6.24
CA TYR A 124 -4.67 -15.04 5.78
C TYR A 124 -4.95 -15.14 4.30
#